data_7c6a2d2a3706d0e0281ad9945610a983
#
_entry.id   7c6a2d2a3706d0e0281ad9945610a983
#
_cell.length_a   1.000
_cell.length_b   1.000
_cell.length_c   1.000
_cell.angle_alpha   90.00
_cell.angle_beta   90.00
_cell.angle_gamma   90.00
#
_symmetry.space_group_name_H-M   'P 1'
#
loop_
_entity.id
_entity.type
_entity.pdbx_description
1 polymer ?
#
loop_
_entity_poly.entity_id
_entity_poly.type
_entity_poly.pdbx_seq_one_letter_code
_entity_poly.pdbx_strand_id
1 'polypeptide(L)'
;MIVLVMGVSSSGKNAIGEPLAQRLGWKFIDGDDYHPPENVKKMAAGIPLQDEDRWPWLDRLNALLRKEKDAVLACSALKEAYRRRLLDGVRESAIVHLRGSFDLIRRRAEQRIDSEV
;
A
#
# COMPACT_ATOMS: atom_id res chain seq x y z
N MET A 1 -7.04 12.30 3.77
CA MET A 1 -6.41 11.18 4.53
C MET A 1 -5.98 10.06 3.59
N ILE A 2 -4.74 9.68 3.66
CA ILE A 2 -4.23 8.50 2.95
C ILE A 2 -4.01 7.40 3.97
N VAL A 3 -4.63 6.25 3.77
CA VAL A 3 -4.37 5.05 4.59
C VAL A 3 -3.46 4.12 3.81
N LEU A 4 -2.26 3.92 4.32
CA LEU A 4 -1.28 3.02 3.72
C LEU A 4 -1.38 1.65 4.40
N VAL A 5 -1.81 0.64 3.63
CA VAL A 5 -1.82 -0.75 4.09
C VAL A 5 -0.56 -1.42 3.55
N MET A 6 0.36 -1.78 4.45
CA MET A 6 1.66 -2.33 4.05
C MET A 6 1.91 -3.70 4.68
N GLY A 7 2.77 -4.45 4.04
CA GLY A 7 3.15 -5.79 4.46
C GLY A 7 3.78 -6.54 3.29
N VAL A 8 4.29 -7.73 3.55
CA VAL A 8 4.82 -8.58 2.48
C VAL A 8 3.70 -9.09 1.57
N SER A 9 4.04 -9.53 0.36
CA SER A 9 3.06 -9.95 -0.65
C SER A 9 2.06 -11.00 -0.14
N SER A 10 2.52 -11.90 0.72
CA SER A 10 1.69 -12.97 1.29
C SER A 10 0.81 -12.52 2.45
N SER A 11 0.87 -11.25 2.88
CA SER A 11 0.11 -10.76 4.05
C SER A 11 -1.35 -10.44 3.74
N GLY A 12 -1.74 -10.38 2.46
CA GLY A 12 -3.12 -10.12 2.07
C GLY A 12 -3.50 -8.64 2.06
N LYS A 13 -2.57 -7.76 1.70
CA LYS A 13 -2.82 -6.31 1.68
C LYS A 13 -4.08 -5.91 0.92
N ASN A 14 -4.29 -6.48 -0.27
CA ASN A 14 -5.44 -6.14 -1.09
C ASN A 14 -6.75 -6.67 -0.50
N ALA A 15 -6.71 -7.86 0.10
CA ALA A 15 -7.88 -8.47 0.72
C ALA A 15 -8.38 -7.70 1.96
N ILE A 16 -7.54 -6.83 2.52
CA ILE A 16 -7.90 -5.98 3.65
C ILE A 16 -8.14 -4.54 3.19
N GLY A 17 -7.25 -4.03 2.34
CA GLY A 17 -7.31 -2.64 1.87
C GLY A 17 -8.53 -2.34 1.01
N GLU A 18 -8.87 -3.24 0.10
CA GLU A 18 -10.00 -3.03 -0.81
C GLU A 18 -11.35 -2.95 -0.09
N PRO A 19 -11.70 -3.91 0.81
CA PRO A 19 -12.92 -3.79 1.60
C PRO A 19 -12.93 -2.57 2.51
N LEU A 20 -11.78 -2.19 3.07
CA LEU A 20 -11.67 -0.99 3.90
C LEU A 20 -12.04 0.26 3.10
N ALA A 21 -11.49 0.38 1.88
CA ALA A 21 -11.79 1.51 1.00
C ALA A 21 -13.28 1.55 0.67
N GLN A 22 -13.89 0.41 0.40
CA GLN A 22 -15.33 0.32 0.12
C GLN A 22 -16.17 0.81 1.30
N ARG A 23 -15.82 0.40 2.52
CA ARG A 23 -16.55 0.82 3.73
C ARG A 23 -16.44 2.32 3.97
N LEU A 24 -15.28 2.89 3.66
CA LEU A 24 -15.04 4.32 3.83
C LEU A 24 -15.60 5.16 2.68
N GLY A 25 -15.95 4.53 1.56
CA GLY A 25 -16.33 5.25 0.35
C GLY A 25 -15.15 5.96 -0.30
N TRP A 26 -13.94 5.43 -0.12
CA TRP A 26 -12.69 6.00 -0.62
C TRP A 26 -12.15 5.20 -1.79
N LYS A 27 -11.27 5.83 -2.56
CA LYS A 27 -10.59 5.16 -3.67
C LYS A 27 -9.61 4.12 -3.14
N PHE A 28 -9.58 2.94 -3.77
CA PHE A 28 -8.57 1.94 -3.51
C PHE A 28 -7.50 1.99 -4.60
N ILE A 29 -6.24 1.95 -4.18
CA ILE A 29 -5.07 1.95 -5.08
C ILE A 29 -4.21 0.75 -4.73
N ASP A 30 -3.96 -0.11 -5.73
CA ASP A 30 -2.99 -1.20 -5.61
C ASP A 30 -1.64 -0.68 -6.11
N GLY A 31 -0.68 -0.55 -5.20
CA GLY A 31 0.63 -0.02 -5.54
C GLY A 31 1.38 -0.84 -6.59
N ASP A 32 1.13 -2.14 -6.65
CA ASP A 32 1.80 -3.01 -7.62
C ASP A 32 1.43 -2.68 -9.07
N ASP A 33 0.26 -2.07 -9.29
CA ASP A 33 -0.18 -1.69 -10.64
C ASP A 33 0.62 -0.54 -11.23
N TYR A 34 1.46 0.12 -10.44
CA TYR A 34 2.16 1.34 -10.84
C TYR A 34 3.66 1.14 -11.06
N HIS A 35 4.14 -0.09 -11.07
CA HIS A 35 5.55 -0.35 -11.39
C HIS A 35 5.89 0.01 -12.83
N PRO A 36 7.06 0.64 -13.08
CA PRO A 36 7.54 0.84 -14.44
C PRO A 36 7.72 -0.50 -15.16
N PRO A 37 7.71 -0.52 -16.51
CA PRO A 37 7.88 -1.77 -17.27
C PRO A 37 9.16 -2.52 -16.93
N GLU A 38 10.25 -1.83 -16.61
CA GLU A 38 11.52 -2.45 -16.22
C GLU A 38 11.36 -3.28 -14.95
N ASN A 39 10.60 -2.77 -13.99
CA ASN A 39 10.33 -3.48 -12.75
C ASN A 39 9.44 -4.71 -12.99
N VAL A 40 8.43 -4.57 -13.84
CA VAL A 40 7.54 -5.67 -14.19
C VAL A 40 8.33 -6.82 -14.84
N LYS A 41 9.27 -6.49 -15.72
CA LYS A 41 10.15 -7.47 -16.37
C LYS A 41 11.02 -8.21 -15.34
N LYS A 42 11.63 -7.48 -14.41
CA LYS A 42 12.46 -8.07 -13.37
C LYS A 42 11.64 -9.01 -12.48
N MET A 43 10.47 -8.57 -12.04
CA MET A 43 9.60 -9.38 -11.20
C MET A 43 9.15 -10.65 -11.92
N ALA A 44 8.78 -10.57 -13.18
CA ALA A 44 8.41 -11.71 -14.00
C ALA A 44 9.55 -12.71 -14.18
N ALA A 45 10.80 -12.24 -14.23
CA ALA A 45 11.99 -13.05 -14.36
C ALA A 45 12.52 -13.58 -13.02
N GLY A 46 11.86 -13.24 -11.90
CA GLY A 46 12.30 -13.64 -10.57
C GLY A 46 13.52 -12.86 -10.07
N ILE A 47 13.82 -11.71 -10.68
CA ILE A 47 14.95 -10.85 -10.30
C ILE A 47 14.48 -9.89 -9.20
N PRO A 48 15.14 -9.88 -8.01
CA PRO A 48 14.76 -8.95 -6.94
C PRO A 48 14.96 -7.49 -7.35
N LEU A 49 14.02 -6.64 -6.95
CA LEU A 49 14.15 -5.19 -7.18
C LEU A 49 15.15 -4.60 -6.19
N GLN A 50 16.02 -3.70 -6.71
CA GLN A 50 16.94 -2.92 -5.91
C GLN A 50 16.29 -1.58 -5.52
N ASP A 51 16.91 -0.82 -4.61
CA ASP A 51 16.38 0.49 -4.22
C ASP A 51 16.25 1.42 -5.43
N GLU A 52 17.21 1.41 -6.34
CA GLU A 52 17.20 2.23 -7.55
C GLU A 52 15.99 1.92 -8.46
N ASP A 53 15.54 0.67 -8.45
CA ASP A 53 14.35 0.26 -9.20
C ASP A 53 13.07 0.79 -8.57
N ARG A 54 13.08 0.96 -7.24
CA ARG A 54 11.89 1.35 -6.48
C ARG A 54 11.66 2.86 -6.46
N TRP A 55 12.71 3.68 -6.54
CA TRP A 55 12.54 5.13 -6.44
C TRP A 55 11.57 5.69 -7.48
N PRO A 56 11.66 5.35 -8.77
CA PRO A 56 10.68 5.83 -9.76
C PRO A 56 9.26 5.36 -9.48
N TRP A 57 9.11 4.13 -8.99
CA TRP A 57 7.82 3.57 -8.61
C TRP A 57 7.20 4.35 -7.46
N LEU A 58 7.97 4.60 -6.41
CA LEU A 58 7.51 5.35 -5.24
C LEU A 58 7.18 6.80 -5.60
N ASP A 59 7.97 7.42 -6.48
CA ASP A 59 7.70 8.79 -6.95
C ASP A 59 6.39 8.86 -7.74
N ARG A 60 6.12 7.85 -8.55
CA ARG A 60 4.86 7.76 -9.30
C ARG A 60 3.66 7.64 -8.36
N LEU A 61 3.77 6.78 -7.35
CA LEU A 61 2.73 6.63 -6.33
C LEU A 61 2.57 7.92 -5.52
N ASN A 62 3.66 8.55 -5.14
CA ASN A 62 3.62 9.81 -4.39
C ASN A 62 2.88 10.91 -5.17
N ALA A 63 3.16 11.05 -6.47
CA ALA A 63 2.46 12.02 -7.31
C ALA A 63 0.95 11.76 -7.33
N LEU A 64 0.57 10.48 -7.38
CA LEU A 64 -0.83 10.08 -7.36
C LEU A 64 -1.48 10.42 -6.01
N LEU A 65 -0.81 10.08 -4.90
CA LEU A 65 -1.35 10.33 -3.55
C LEU A 65 -1.54 11.81 -3.25
N ARG A 66 -0.66 12.66 -3.76
CA ARG A 66 -0.80 14.11 -3.56
C ARG A 66 -2.03 14.70 -4.25
N LYS A 67 -2.55 14.03 -5.27
CA LYS A 67 -3.76 14.45 -5.98
C LYS A 67 -5.03 13.92 -5.33
N GLU A 68 -4.93 12.89 -4.52
CA GLU A 68 -6.08 12.27 -3.88
C GLU A 68 -6.33 12.90 -2.51
N LYS A 69 -7.61 13.16 -2.21
CA LYS A 69 -8.00 13.64 -0.89
C LYS A 69 -8.08 12.50 0.11
N ASP A 70 -8.81 11.46 -0.24
CA ASP A 70 -9.03 10.28 0.60
C ASP A 70 -8.82 9.02 -0.24
N ALA A 71 -7.88 8.17 0.17
CA ALA A 71 -7.60 6.94 -0.54
C ALA A 71 -6.96 5.90 0.39
N VAL A 72 -7.13 4.64 0.03
CA VAL A 72 -6.43 3.51 0.65
C VAL A 72 -5.44 2.96 -0.36
N LEU A 73 -4.16 2.93 0.00
CA LEU A 73 -3.10 2.38 -0.83
C LEU A 73 -2.57 1.09 -0.23
N ALA A 74 -2.61 0.01 -0.98
CA ALA A 74 -1.92 -1.24 -0.63
C ALA A 74 -0.54 -1.23 -1.29
N CYS A 75 0.51 -1.32 -0.49
CA CYS A 75 1.88 -1.18 -0.98
C CYS A 75 2.86 -1.94 -0.10
N SER A 76 3.89 -2.53 -0.71
CA SER A 76 4.95 -3.24 -0.01
C SER A 76 6.11 -2.32 0.42
N ALA A 77 5.81 -1.08 0.80
CA ALA A 77 6.81 -0.10 1.24
C ALA A 77 7.27 -0.40 2.68
N LEU A 78 8.17 -1.38 2.83
CA LEU A 78 8.59 -1.87 4.15
C LEU A 78 9.66 -1.02 4.84
N LYS A 79 10.59 -0.44 4.08
CA LYS A 79 11.65 0.39 4.64
C LYS A 79 11.14 1.79 4.96
N GLU A 80 11.65 2.37 6.05
CA GLU A 80 11.31 3.75 6.42
C GLU A 80 11.61 4.75 5.29
N ALA A 81 12.74 4.58 4.60
CA ALA A 81 13.10 5.44 3.47
C ALA A 81 12.07 5.37 2.34
N TYR A 82 11.50 4.20 2.09
CA TYR A 82 10.43 4.04 1.10
C TYR A 82 9.17 4.77 1.52
N ARG A 83 8.78 4.64 2.79
CA ARG A 83 7.59 5.30 3.32
C ARG A 83 7.73 6.81 3.31
N ARG A 84 8.91 7.33 3.67
CA ARG A 84 9.19 8.76 3.63
C ARG A 84 9.04 9.33 2.23
N ARG A 85 9.58 8.63 1.24
CA ARG A 85 9.49 9.07 -0.15
C ARG A 85 8.06 8.98 -0.68
N LEU A 86 7.37 7.90 -0.34
CA LEU A 86 5.99 7.66 -0.75
C LEU A 86 5.04 8.72 -0.20
N LEU A 87 5.21 9.12 1.05
CA LEU A 87 4.31 10.02 1.75
C LEU A 87 4.78 11.48 1.77
N ASP A 88 5.86 11.79 1.08
CA ASP A 88 6.39 13.16 1.02
C ASP A 88 5.34 14.11 0.43
N GLY A 89 5.05 15.20 1.16
CA GLY A 89 4.03 16.16 0.75
C GLY A 89 2.59 15.71 0.92
N VAL A 90 2.36 14.52 1.46
CA VAL A 90 1.01 14.04 1.79
C VAL A 90 0.60 14.65 3.14
N ARG A 91 -0.54 15.35 3.16
CA ARG A 91 -0.96 16.17 4.32
C ARG A 91 -1.30 15.33 5.54
N GLU A 92 -1.99 14.22 5.35
CA GLU A 92 -2.50 13.39 6.44
C GLU A 92 -2.45 11.92 6.02
N SER A 93 -1.84 11.09 6.84
CA SER A 93 -1.71 9.66 6.54
C SER A 93 -1.77 8.82 7.81
N ALA A 94 -2.23 7.58 7.64
CA ALA A 94 -2.18 6.54 8.65
C ALA A 94 -1.58 5.28 8.04
N ILE A 95 -0.81 4.54 8.82
CA ILE A 95 -0.14 3.33 8.34
C ILE A 95 -0.71 2.12 9.08
N VAL A 96 -1.16 1.13 8.31
CA VAL A 96 -1.59 -0.17 8.83
C VAL A 96 -0.56 -1.20 8.38
N HIS A 97 0.19 -1.75 9.32
CA HIS A 97 1.22 -2.74 9.03
C HIS A 97 0.68 -4.14 9.33
N LEU A 98 0.51 -4.95 8.28
CA LEU A 98 -0.01 -6.30 8.41
C LEU A 98 1.10 -7.28 8.79
N ARG A 99 0.91 -7.95 9.93
CA ARG A 99 1.85 -8.94 10.47
C ARG A 99 1.08 -10.19 10.89
N GLY A 100 1.71 -11.35 10.80
CA GLY A 100 1.12 -12.62 11.16
C GLY A 100 0.47 -13.34 9.99
N SER A 101 -0.36 -14.34 10.27
CA SER A 101 -1.04 -15.07 9.22
C SER A 101 -2.14 -14.21 8.59
N PHE A 102 -2.39 -14.47 7.29
CA PHE A 102 -3.43 -13.75 6.55
C PHE A 102 -4.79 -13.84 7.25
N ASP A 103 -5.20 -15.01 7.68
CA ASP A 103 -6.51 -15.21 8.31
C ASP A 103 -6.65 -14.45 9.62
N LEU A 104 -5.59 -14.46 10.44
CA LEU A 104 -5.59 -13.77 11.72
C LEU A 104 -5.65 -12.25 11.52
N ILE A 105 -4.86 -11.73 10.60
CA ILE A 105 -4.81 -10.30 10.28
C ILE A 105 -6.19 -9.86 9.76
N ARG A 106 -6.77 -10.63 8.85
CA ARG A 106 -8.09 -10.35 8.27
C ARG A 106 -9.16 -10.26 9.35
N ARG A 107 -9.20 -11.21 10.28
CA ARG A 107 -10.17 -11.19 11.38
C ARG A 107 -10.02 -9.95 12.24
N ARG A 108 -8.78 -9.59 12.59
CA ARG A 108 -8.51 -8.42 13.43
C ARG A 108 -8.92 -7.13 12.73
N ALA A 109 -8.62 -7.00 11.44
CA ALA A 109 -8.98 -5.83 10.67
C ALA A 109 -10.49 -5.68 10.53
N GLU A 110 -11.21 -6.77 10.25
CA GLU A 110 -12.66 -6.79 10.16
C GLU A 110 -13.33 -6.40 11.49
N GLN A 111 -12.83 -6.96 12.59
CA GLN A 111 -13.34 -6.63 13.94
C GLN A 111 -13.13 -5.16 14.26
N ARG A 112 -11.96 -4.61 13.93
CA ARG A 112 -11.63 -3.22 14.19
C ARG A 112 -12.53 -2.27 13.38
N ILE A 113 -12.75 -2.59 12.12
CA ILE A 113 -13.65 -1.81 11.26
C ILE A 113 -15.07 -1.84 11.82
N ASP A 114 -15.58 -3.02 12.20
CA ASP A 114 -16.93 -3.16 12.74
C ASP A 114 -17.11 -2.44 14.06
N SER A 115 -16.08 -2.36 14.90
CA SER A 115 -16.18 -1.65 16.18
C SER A 115 -16.08 -0.13 16.05
N GLU A 116 -15.51 0.38 14.95
CA GLU A 116 -15.39 1.82 14.69
C GLU A 116 -16.60 2.39 13.96
N VAL A 117 -17.41 1.54 13.38
CA VAL A 117 -18.61 1.92 12.62
C VAL A 117 -19.84 1.74 13.49
#